data_7e17e108b555a839903ba0a3f1285882
#
_entry.id   7e17e108b555a839903ba0a3f1285882
#
_cell.length_a   1.000
_cell.length_b   1.000
_cell.length_c   1.000
_cell.angle_alpha   90.00
_cell.angle_beta   90.00
_cell.angle_gamma   90.00
#
_symmetry.space_group_name_H-M   'P 1'
#
loop_
_entity.id
_entity.type
_entity.pdbx_description
1 polymer ?
#
loop_
_entity_poly.entity_id
_entity_poly.type
_entity_poly.pdbx_seq_one_letter_code
_entity_poly.pdbx_strand_id
1 'polypeptide(L)'
;MTKKILITDPLSPAGKEVLENAGLEVIEILDQDADKMATVLPEVEGWIIRSGTKIGAEEINKANSLKAIGRAGVGVDNIDIEAATSRGVVVMNTPGGNTVSAAEHTVALMMSLARNIPSGDSSMKAGKWNRKALVGTELNGKTLGLIGLGRIGQEVARRALGLQMKVIGYDPYVAQDQLVVKDIEVKRLEETLLAADVISLHLPRTEDTLNLISAPELEKMKSSAMLINCARGGLVNESDLATALNNGVIAGAAVDVYTSEPVVDNPLVGAKNIVLTPHLGASTREAGENVAVQVATQLKEYLIDDHLSNTINLPISDMSILKTIGGSLELAYKLGSLQHPLHQAGIKSIRLSYNGDAEHIKPLLYTAFEGIMHDRFDGIINLINAKSIAESRGIAL
;
A
#
# COMPACT_ATOMS: atom_id res chain seq x y z
N MET A 1 18.02 -22.58 -16.28
CA MET A 1 18.26 -21.19 -16.73
C MET A 1 18.25 -20.29 -15.50
N THR A 2 19.10 -19.27 -15.47
CA THR A 2 19.11 -18.28 -14.38
C THR A 2 17.85 -17.43 -14.47
N LYS A 3 17.13 -17.27 -13.36
CA LYS A 3 15.91 -16.45 -13.31
C LYS A 3 16.26 -14.97 -13.36
N LYS A 4 15.53 -14.20 -14.16
CA LYS A 4 15.79 -12.79 -14.43
C LYS A 4 14.85 -11.89 -13.63
N ILE A 5 15.42 -10.89 -12.97
CA ILE A 5 14.70 -9.87 -12.19
C ILE A 5 14.91 -8.50 -12.82
N LEU A 6 13.82 -7.87 -13.25
CA LEU A 6 13.84 -6.51 -13.77
C LEU A 6 13.66 -5.52 -12.61
N ILE A 7 14.44 -4.45 -12.64
CA ILE A 7 14.33 -3.31 -11.70
C ILE A 7 14.19 -2.04 -12.53
N THR A 8 13.09 -1.30 -12.34
CA THR A 8 12.79 -0.08 -13.11
C THR A 8 12.75 1.19 -12.28
N ASP A 9 12.91 1.08 -10.97
CA ASP A 9 13.11 2.22 -10.06
C ASP A 9 14.40 2.05 -9.26
N PRO A 10 15.07 3.13 -8.85
CA PRO A 10 16.28 3.03 -8.04
C PRO A 10 16.07 2.22 -6.76
N LEU A 11 16.84 1.15 -6.60
CA LEU A 11 16.81 0.26 -5.44
C LEU A 11 18.13 0.36 -4.67
N SER A 12 18.06 0.25 -3.33
CA SER A 12 19.27 0.20 -2.50
C SER A 12 20.18 -0.97 -2.90
N PRO A 13 21.51 -0.78 -2.95
CA PRO A 13 22.47 -1.85 -3.23
C PRO A 13 22.26 -3.11 -2.38
N ALA A 14 21.90 -2.96 -1.10
CA ALA A 14 21.63 -4.08 -0.20
C ALA A 14 20.50 -5.01 -0.73
N GLY A 15 19.47 -4.47 -1.37
CA GLY A 15 18.42 -5.28 -1.99
C GLY A 15 18.92 -6.04 -3.23
N LYS A 16 19.78 -5.41 -4.05
CA LYS A 16 20.39 -6.08 -5.21
C LYS A 16 21.31 -7.22 -4.79
N GLU A 17 22.15 -6.99 -3.78
CA GLU A 17 23.03 -8.02 -3.23
C GLU A 17 22.25 -9.27 -2.76
N VAL A 18 21.06 -9.11 -2.18
CA VAL A 18 20.19 -10.24 -1.81
C VAL A 18 19.83 -11.11 -3.02
N LEU A 19 19.50 -10.48 -4.15
CA LEU A 19 19.13 -11.19 -5.38
C LEU A 19 20.33 -11.85 -6.05
N GLU A 20 21.43 -11.12 -6.20
CA GLU A 20 22.67 -11.60 -6.84
C GLU A 20 23.31 -12.75 -6.06
N ASN A 21 23.38 -12.64 -4.71
CA ASN A 21 23.87 -13.70 -3.84
C ASN A 21 23.00 -14.98 -3.90
N ALA A 22 21.75 -14.84 -4.29
CA ALA A 22 20.83 -15.97 -4.53
C ALA A 22 20.98 -16.58 -5.94
N GLY A 23 21.88 -16.07 -6.77
CA GLY A 23 22.09 -16.52 -8.16
C GLY A 23 21.04 -16.06 -9.15
N LEU A 24 20.28 -14.99 -8.84
CA LEU A 24 19.35 -14.36 -9.73
C LEU A 24 20.06 -13.34 -10.62
N GLU A 25 19.65 -13.22 -11.89
CA GLU A 25 20.17 -12.22 -12.82
C GLU A 25 19.38 -10.91 -12.65
N VAL A 26 20.06 -9.85 -12.23
CA VAL A 26 19.45 -8.53 -12.02
C VAL A 26 19.66 -7.66 -13.27
N ILE A 27 18.57 -7.14 -13.82
CA ILE A 27 18.55 -6.26 -14.99
C ILE A 27 17.93 -4.92 -14.55
N GLU A 28 18.70 -3.84 -14.69
CA GLU A 28 18.24 -2.49 -14.36
C GLU A 28 17.92 -1.67 -15.60
N ILE A 29 16.69 -1.13 -15.70
CA ILE A 29 16.26 -0.20 -16.75
C ILE A 29 15.59 0.99 -16.07
N LEU A 30 16.40 1.85 -15.45
CA LEU A 30 15.92 2.97 -14.62
C LEU A 30 15.36 4.14 -15.45
N ASP A 31 15.76 4.27 -16.70
CA ASP A 31 15.25 5.24 -17.67
C ASP A 31 13.92 4.80 -18.32
N GLN A 32 13.46 3.58 -18.02
CA GLN A 32 12.26 2.96 -18.58
C GLN A 32 12.18 3.04 -20.12
N ASP A 33 13.35 2.96 -20.77
CA ASP A 33 13.48 2.98 -22.23
C ASP A 33 12.62 1.88 -22.87
N ALA A 34 11.71 2.28 -23.74
CA ALA A 34 10.68 1.39 -24.31
C ALA A 34 11.27 0.24 -25.14
N ASP A 35 12.38 0.46 -25.86
CA ASP A 35 13.00 -0.56 -26.70
C ASP A 35 13.75 -1.60 -25.86
N LYS A 36 14.45 -1.15 -24.80
CA LYS A 36 15.07 -2.05 -23.80
C LYS A 36 14.02 -2.86 -23.06
N MET A 37 12.95 -2.19 -22.60
CA MET A 37 11.82 -2.85 -21.94
C MET A 37 11.19 -3.92 -22.83
N ALA A 38 10.90 -3.61 -24.09
CA ALA A 38 10.29 -4.55 -25.03
C ALA A 38 11.16 -5.81 -25.25
N THR A 39 12.49 -5.65 -25.18
CA THR A 39 13.43 -6.77 -25.35
C THR A 39 13.51 -7.66 -24.13
N VAL A 40 13.41 -7.07 -22.91
CA VAL A 40 13.66 -7.77 -21.63
C VAL A 40 12.38 -8.36 -21.04
N LEU A 41 11.25 -7.67 -21.16
CA LEU A 41 9.96 -8.05 -20.55
C LEU A 41 9.54 -9.50 -20.81
N PRO A 42 9.67 -10.08 -22.04
CA PRO A 42 9.22 -11.44 -22.28
C PRO A 42 9.93 -12.52 -21.44
N GLU A 43 11.15 -12.24 -20.97
CA GLU A 43 12.02 -13.21 -20.31
C GLU A 43 12.12 -13.05 -18.80
N VAL A 44 11.60 -11.93 -18.22
CA VAL A 44 11.72 -11.68 -16.77
C VAL A 44 10.71 -12.49 -15.99
N GLU A 45 11.16 -13.07 -14.87
CA GLU A 45 10.32 -13.83 -13.96
C GLU A 45 9.89 -12.99 -12.72
N GLY A 46 10.66 -11.98 -12.37
CA GLY A 46 10.34 -11.04 -11.30
C GLY A 46 10.52 -9.58 -11.74
N TRP A 47 9.69 -8.69 -11.21
CA TRP A 47 9.79 -7.26 -11.51
C TRP A 47 9.69 -6.45 -10.22
N ILE A 48 10.76 -5.71 -9.88
CA ILE A 48 10.79 -4.82 -8.71
C ILE A 48 10.58 -3.39 -9.16
N ILE A 49 9.63 -2.73 -8.50
CA ILE A 49 9.32 -1.31 -8.70
C ILE A 49 9.20 -0.54 -7.39
N ARG A 50 9.20 0.79 -7.51
CA ARG A 50 8.78 1.72 -6.46
C ARG A 50 7.61 2.58 -6.99
N SER A 51 7.57 3.86 -6.61
CA SER A 51 6.50 4.78 -7.01
C SER A 51 6.70 5.42 -8.39
N GLY A 52 7.90 5.36 -8.96
CA GLY A 52 8.23 5.98 -10.25
C GLY A 52 7.74 5.18 -11.46
N THR A 53 7.64 3.85 -11.31
CA THR A 53 7.15 2.97 -12.37
C THR A 53 5.66 2.69 -12.22
N LYS A 54 4.91 2.78 -13.31
CA LYS A 54 3.52 2.32 -13.40
C LYS A 54 3.46 1.06 -14.26
N ILE A 55 2.84 0.00 -13.74
CA ILE A 55 2.65 -1.27 -14.45
C ILE A 55 1.16 -1.46 -14.74
N GLY A 56 0.78 -1.33 -16.00
CA GLY A 56 -0.59 -1.57 -16.46
C GLY A 56 -0.77 -2.94 -17.10
N ALA A 57 -1.97 -3.21 -17.59
CA ALA A 57 -2.31 -4.46 -18.26
C ALA A 57 -1.43 -4.71 -19.50
N GLU A 58 -1.02 -3.67 -20.22
CA GLU A 58 -0.20 -3.81 -21.43
C GLU A 58 1.19 -4.37 -21.12
N GLU A 59 1.87 -3.81 -20.09
CA GLU A 59 3.19 -4.26 -19.65
C GLU A 59 3.14 -5.68 -19.10
N ILE A 60 2.11 -5.99 -18.29
CA ILE A 60 1.91 -7.34 -17.75
C ILE A 60 1.69 -8.37 -18.87
N ASN A 61 0.93 -8.00 -19.89
CA ASN A 61 0.68 -8.90 -21.03
C ASN A 61 1.90 -9.15 -21.91
N LYS A 62 2.85 -8.20 -21.98
CA LYS A 62 4.14 -8.36 -22.67
C LYS A 62 5.13 -9.23 -21.90
N ALA A 63 5.00 -9.32 -20.59
CA ALA A 63 5.90 -10.07 -19.71
C ALA A 63 5.47 -11.55 -19.60
N ASN A 64 5.75 -12.34 -20.64
CA ASN A 64 5.25 -13.70 -20.77
C ASN A 64 5.72 -14.67 -19.67
N SER A 65 6.90 -14.47 -19.14
CA SER A 65 7.51 -15.32 -18.11
C SER A 65 7.29 -14.79 -16.70
N LEU A 66 6.61 -13.64 -16.53
CA LEU A 66 6.47 -12.93 -15.25
C LEU A 66 5.66 -13.77 -14.25
N LYS A 67 6.22 -13.99 -13.08
CA LYS A 67 5.62 -14.73 -11.96
C LYS A 67 5.27 -13.81 -10.79
N ALA A 68 6.08 -12.76 -10.56
CA ALA A 68 5.88 -11.86 -9.44
C ALA A 68 6.27 -10.41 -9.75
N ILE A 69 5.49 -9.50 -9.17
CA ILE A 69 5.81 -8.07 -9.08
C ILE A 69 6.03 -7.73 -7.61
N GLY A 70 7.21 -7.22 -7.28
CA GLY A 70 7.57 -6.74 -5.95
C GLY A 70 7.55 -5.22 -5.90
N ARG A 71 6.67 -4.64 -5.09
CA ARG A 71 6.64 -3.20 -4.85
C ARG A 71 7.46 -2.87 -3.59
N ALA A 72 8.62 -2.23 -3.75
CA ALA A 72 9.44 -1.74 -2.65
C ALA A 72 8.77 -0.52 -1.97
N GLY A 73 7.79 -0.80 -1.11
CA GLY A 73 6.95 0.14 -0.38
C GLY A 73 5.56 -0.44 -0.07
N VAL A 74 4.70 0.34 0.58
CA VAL A 74 3.40 -0.15 1.10
C VAL A 74 2.27 -0.08 0.07
N GLY A 75 2.10 1.07 -0.60
CA GLY A 75 1.03 1.26 -1.58
C GLY A 75 1.32 0.53 -2.89
N VAL A 76 0.27 0.07 -3.55
CA VAL A 76 0.33 -0.64 -4.84
C VAL A 76 -0.51 0.04 -5.91
N ASP A 77 -0.85 1.30 -5.69
CA ASP A 77 -1.75 2.10 -6.56
C ASP A 77 -1.23 2.27 -7.99
N ASN A 78 0.06 2.02 -8.21
CA ASN A 78 0.73 2.08 -9.50
C ASN A 78 0.84 0.72 -10.23
N ILE A 79 0.15 -0.32 -9.73
CA ILE A 79 0.11 -1.66 -10.35
C ILE A 79 -1.34 -2.01 -10.66
N ASP A 80 -1.60 -2.49 -11.88
CA ASP A 80 -2.89 -3.07 -12.25
C ASP A 80 -3.02 -4.48 -11.61
N ILE A 81 -3.60 -4.50 -10.42
CA ILE A 81 -3.76 -5.74 -9.62
C ILE A 81 -4.68 -6.74 -10.32
N GLU A 82 -5.72 -6.25 -11.02
CA GLU A 82 -6.67 -7.12 -11.72
C GLU A 82 -6.01 -7.82 -12.92
N ALA A 83 -5.25 -7.08 -13.72
CA ALA A 83 -4.47 -7.65 -14.81
C ALA A 83 -3.41 -8.65 -14.30
N ALA A 84 -2.68 -8.31 -13.23
CA ALA A 84 -1.71 -9.22 -12.62
C ALA A 84 -2.39 -10.51 -12.13
N THR A 85 -3.53 -10.38 -11.46
CA THR A 85 -4.32 -11.53 -10.98
C THR A 85 -4.79 -12.41 -12.13
N SER A 86 -5.34 -11.83 -13.18
CA SER A 86 -5.83 -12.56 -14.35
C SER A 86 -4.72 -13.37 -15.03
N ARG A 87 -3.49 -12.85 -15.03
CA ARG A 87 -2.29 -13.52 -15.56
C ARG A 87 -1.63 -14.49 -14.58
N GLY A 88 -2.14 -14.62 -13.36
CA GLY A 88 -1.56 -15.45 -12.30
C GLY A 88 -0.24 -14.90 -11.75
N VAL A 89 0.01 -13.59 -11.92
CA VAL A 89 1.20 -12.91 -11.41
C VAL A 89 0.98 -12.49 -9.97
N VAL A 90 1.86 -12.93 -9.08
CA VAL A 90 1.84 -12.54 -7.65
C VAL A 90 2.23 -11.06 -7.51
N VAL A 91 1.47 -10.29 -6.76
CA VAL A 91 1.86 -8.94 -6.36
C VAL A 91 2.19 -8.90 -4.88
N MET A 92 3.40 -8.46 -4.56
CA MET A 92 3.92 -8.34 -3.20
C MET A 92 4.25 -6.89 -2.89
N ASN A 93 4.06 -6.50 -1.63
CA ASN A 93 4.53 -5.22 -1.12
C ASN A 93 5.41 -5.38 0.13
N THR A 94 5.91 -4.28 0.68
CA THR A 94 6.75 -4.29 1.88
C THR A 94 6.04 -3.56 3.04
N PRO A 95 5.03 -4.20 3.68
CA PRO A 95 4.27 -3.58 4.75
C PRO A 95 5.15 -3.44 5.99
N GLY A 96 5.41 -2.23 6.41
CA GLY A 96 6.22 -1.94 7.60
C GLY A 96 7.59 -1.36 7.31
N GLY A 97 8.15 -1.54 6.11
CA GLY A 97 9.49 -1.05 5.77
C GLY A 97 9.67 0.46 5.85
N ASN A 98 8.59 1.24 5.72
CA ASN A 98 8.58 2.69 5.84
C ASN A 98 7.71 3.23 6.99
N THR A 99 7.21 2.37 7.87
CA THR A 99 6.26 2.77 8.93
C THR A 99 6.80 3.86 9.83
N VAL A 100 8.04 3.71 10.29
CA VAL A 100 8.72 4.68 11.16
C VAL A 100 8.89 6.01 10.43
N SER A 101 9.43 5.99 9.21
CA SER A 101 9.67 7.19 8.41
C SER A 101 8.40 7.98 8.13
N ALA A 102 7.31 7.31 7.74
CA ALA A 102 6.02 7.96 7.50
C ALA A 102 5.44 8.57 8.77
N ALA A 103 5.57 7.88 9.91
CA ALA A 103 5.11 8.40 11.19
C ALA A 103 5.93 9.63 11.64
N GLU A 104 7.24 9.60 11.46
CA GLU A 104 8.11 10.73 11.78
C GLU A 104 7.86 11.93 10.88
N HIS A 105 7.67 11.69 9.57
CA HIS A 105 7.31 12.76 8.65
C HIS A 105 5.96 13.40 9.00
N THR A 106 4.95 12.60 9.37
CA THR A 106 3.66 13.09 9.86
C THR A 106 3.83 14.01 11.06
N VAL A 107 4.61 13.59 12.06
CA VAL A 107 4.87 14.39 13.26
C VAL A 107 5.69 15.64 12.92
N ALA A 108 6.67 15.54 12.04
CA ALA A 108 7.46 16.68 11.57
C ALA A 108 6.57 17.73 10.87
N LEU A 109 5.64 17.31 10.00
CA LEU A 109 4.68 18.21 9.35
C LEU A 109 3.72 18.85 10.35
N MET A 110 3.20 18.06 11.31
CA MET A 110 2.36 18.57 12.40
C MET A 110 3.08 19.64 13.20
N MET A 111 4.32 19.40 13.61
CA MET A 111 5.14 20.39 14.35
C MET A 111 5.49 21.60 13.48
N SER A 112 5.82 21.40 12.20
CA SER A 112 6.15 22.47 11.27
C SER A 112 4.95 23.41 11.05
N LEU A 113 3.76 22.87 10.91
CA LEU A 113 2.51 23.63 10.79
C LEU A 113 2.19 24.35 12.11
N ALA A 114 2.18 23.65 13.23
CA ALA A 114 1.86 24.21 14.54
C ALA A 114 2.79 25.38 14.95
N ARG A 115 4.03 25.37 14.48
CA ARG A 115 5.06 26.35 14.84
C ARG A 115 5.43 27.30 13.70
N ASN A 116 4.71 27.28 12.58
CA ASN A 116 4.95 28.13 11.40
C ASN A 116 6.41 28.04 10.87
N ILE A 117 7.05 26.85 10.94
CA ILE A 117 8.47 26.69 10.61
C ILE A 117 8.79 27.13 9.18
N PRO A 118 8.08 26.66 8.11
CA PRO A 118 8.39 27.04 6.74
C PRO A 118 8.24 28.55 6.49
N SER A 119 7.21 29.16 7.05
CA SER A 119 7.00 30.61 6.94
C SER A 119 8.07 31.41 7.68
N GLY A 120 8.52 30.93 8.83
CA GLY A 120 9.60 31.52 9.60
C GLY A 120 10.92 31.48 8.85
N ASP A 121 11.30 30.32 8.30
CA ASP A 121 12.50 30.12 7.50
C ASP A 121 12.49 31.01 6.25
N SER A 122 11.39 31.00 5.49
CA SER A 122 11.21 31.84 4.31
C SER A 122 11.32 33.33 4.62
N SER A 123 10.70 33.79 5.72
CA SER A 123 10.78 35.17 6.19
C SER A 123 12.23 35.58 6.50
N MET A 124 12.97 34.76 7.22
CA MET A 124 14.36 35.03 7.58
C MET A 124 15.27 35.06 6.35
N LYS A 125 15.11 34.12 5.41
CA LYS A 125 15.85 34.08 4.14
C LYS A 125 15.56 35.30 3.26
N ALA A 126 14.36 35.88 3.38
CA ALA A 126 13.96 37.15 2.72
C ALA A 126 14.39 38.40 3.51
N GLY A 127 15.21 38.28 4.57
CA GLY A 127 15.71 39.38 5.40
C GLY A 127 14.64 40.05 6.28
N LYS A 128 13.49 39.34 6.54
CA LYS A 128 12.37 39.89 7.30
C LYS A 128 12.28 39.28 8.69
N TRP A 129 12.17 40.12 9.73
CA TRP A 129 12.02 39.71 11.14
C TRP A 129 10.55 39.78 11.58
N ASN A 130 9.72 38.81 11.18
CA ASN A 130 8.26 38.82 11.36
C ASN A 130 7.77 38.08 12.61
N ARG A 131 8.49 38.14 13.73
CA ARG A 131 8.20 37.38 14.96
C ARG A 131 6.75 37.46 15.41
N LYS A 132 6.11 38.65 15.38
CA LYS A 132 4.76 38.87 15.87
C LYS A 132 3.68 38.17 15.02
N ALA A 133 3.92 37.98 13.73
CA ALA A 133 2.99 37.33 12.81
C ALA A 133 3.08 35.80 12.83
N LEU A 134 4.09 35.24 13.48
CA LEU A 134 4.41 33.81 13.48
C LEU A 134 4.20 33.16 14.85
N VAL A 135 3.17 33.63 15.57
CA VAL A 135 2.78 33.01 16.85
C VAL A 135 2.19 31.63 16.56
N GLY A 136 2.79 30.59 17.11
CA GLY A 136 2.37 29.19 16.93
C GLY A 136 1.51 28.64 18.06
N THR A 137 1.21 27.36 17.98
CA THR A 137 0.42 26.58 18.95
C THR A 137 1.29 25.52 19.61
N GLU A 138 1.15 25.34 20.90
CA GLU A 138 1.72 24.19 21.63
C GLU A 138 0.85 22.96 21.45
N LEU A 139 1.48 21.79 21.29
CA LEU A 139 0.77 20.51 21.13
C LEU A 139 0.52 19.82 22.48
N ASN A 140 1.24 20.18 23.52
CA ASN A 140 1.04 19.67 24.88
C ASN A 140 -0.42 19.85 25.33
N GLY A 141 -1.03 18.74 25.78
CA GLY A 141 -2.43 18.72 26.23
C GLY A 141 -3.48 18.80 25.13
N LYS A 142 -3.09 19.00 23.87
CA LYS A 142 -3.98 18.99 22.70
C LYS A 142 -4.41 17.56 22.34
N THR A 143 -5.53 17.44 21.65
CA THR A 143 -6.08 16.16 21.21
C THR A 143 -5.71 15.91 19.74
N LEU A 144 -5.00 14.81 19.51
CA LEU A 144 -4.77 14.26 18.17
C LEU A 144 -5.87 13.25 17.83
N GLY A 145 -6.58 13.47 16.74
CA GLY A 145 -7.53 12.55 16.15
C GLY A 145 -6.88 11.79 14.98
N LEU A 146 -6.77 10.48 15.11
CA LEU A 146 -6.25 9.61 14.08
C LEU A 146 -7.39 9.00 13.28
N ILE A 147 -7.37 9.13 11.97
CA ILE A 147 -8.30 8.44 11.07
C ILE A 147 -7.52 7.34 10.37
N GLY A 148 -7.70 6.10 10.85
CA GLY A 148 -6.89 4.93 10.55
C GLY A 148 -5.94 4.57 11.70
N LEU A 149 -6.15 3.40 12.30
CA LEU A 149 -5.41 2.89 13.46
C LEU A 149 -4.52 1.68 13.10
N GLY A 150 -4.08 1.65 11.83
CA GLY A 150 -3.11 0.69 11.34
C GLY A 150 -1.69 0.94 11.88
N ARG A 151 -0.69 0.32 11.27
CA ARG A 151 0.72 0.40 11.70
C ARG A 151 1.23 1.84 11.83
N ILE A 152 1.02 2.67 10.80
CA ILE A 152 1.50 4.07 10.79
C ILE A 152 0.72 4.90 11.81
N GLY A 153 -0.61 4.80 11.86
CA GLY A 153 -1.44 5.54 12.82
C GLY A 153 -1.01 5.27 14.26
N GLN A 154 -0.74 4.03 14.63
CA GLN A 154 -0.28 3.68 15.97
C GLN A 154 1.16 4.17 16.24
N GLU A 155 2.04 4.21 15.25
CA GLU A 155 3.38 4.81 15.40
C GLU A 155 3.33 6.33 15.57
N VAL A 156 2.40 7.01 14.90
CA VAL A 156 2.11 8.44 15.13
C VAL A 156 1.55 8.65 16.54
N ALA A 157 0.60 7.81 16.97
CA ALA A 157 0.06 7.85 18.34
C ALA A 157 1.16 7.78 19.40
N ARG A 158 2.08 6.82 19.28
CA ARG A 158 3.18 6.64 20.23
C ARG A 158 4.05 7.91 20.37
N ARG A 159 4.33 8.59 19.24
CA ARG A 159 5.10 9.82 19.22
C ARG A 159 4.29 11.01 19.78
N ALA A 160 3.01 11.10 19.46
CA ALA A 160 2.13 12.14 19.98
C ALA A 160 1.91 12.03 21.49
N LEU A 161 1.80 10.81 22.04
CA LEU A 161 1.79 10.57 23.48
C LEU A 161 3.09 11.04 24.14
N GLY A 162 4.24 10.83 23.48
CA GLY A 162 5.55 11.38 23.91
C GLY A 162 5.59 12.92 23.92
N LEU A 163 4.80 13.58 23.07
CA LEU A 163 4.57 15.03 23.08
C LEU A 163 3.48 15.47 24.08
N GLN A 164 3.02 14.57 24.94
CA GLN A 164 1.98 14.79 25.94
C GLN A 164 0.63 15.21 25.34
N MET A 165 0.34 14.77 24.12
CA MET A 165 -0.98 14.90 23.50
C MET A 165 -1.92 13.82 24.02
N LYS A 166 -3.23 14.11 24.03
CA LYS A 166 -4.27 13.08 24.11
C LYS A 166 -4.49 12.49 22.73
N VAL A 167 -4.68 11.17 22.63
CA VAL A 167 -4.88 10.50 21.33
C VAL A 167 -6.24 9.81 21.33
N ILE A 168 -7.05 10.18 20.35
CA ILE A 168 -8.30 9.51 20.00
C ILE A 168 -8.19 9.01 18.56
N GLY A 169 -9.02 8.05 18.16
CA GLY A 169 -8.94 7.57 16.79
C GLY A 169 -10.19 6.87 16.30
N TYR A 170 -10.32 6.84 14.99
CA TYR A 170 -11.37 6.13 14.25
C TYR A 170 -10.74 5.13 13.29
N ASP A 171 -11.24 3.91 13.34
CA ASP A 171 -10.97 2.89 12.33
C ASP A 171 -12.16 1.93 12.30
N PRO A 172 -12.82 1.68 11.14
CA PRO A 172 -13.98 0.80 11.10
C PRO A 172 -13.65 -0.68 11.26
N TYR A 173 -12.36 -1.06 11.16
CA TYR A 173 -11.88 -2.44 11.19
C TYR A 173 -11.07 -2.81 12.43
N VAL A 174 -10.72 -1.83 13.26
CA VAL A 174 -9.86 -2.04 14.44
C VAL A 174 -10.63 -1.77 15.73
N ALA A 175 -10.81 -2.80 16.54
CA ALA A 175 -11.43 -2.66 17.84
C ALA A 175 -10.42 -2.21 18.91
N GLN A 176 -10.93 -1.65 20.03
CA GLN A 176 -10.11 -1.10 21.11
C GLN A 176 -9.10 -2.11 21.70
N ASP A 177 -9.48 -3.37 21.82
CA ASP A 177 -8.67 -4.46 22.36
C ASP A 177 -7.55 -4.93 21.42
N GLN A 178 -7.69 -4.68 20.11
CA GLN A 178 -6.71 -5.03 19.08
C GLN A 178 -5.55 -4.02 18.99
N LEU A 179 -5.67 -2.85 19.61
CA LEU A 179 -4.63 -1.83 19.60
C LEU A 179 -3.39 -2.28 20.36
N VAL A 180 -2.22 -2.08 19.76
CA VAL A 180 -0.91 -2.25 20.42
C VAL A 180 -0.64 -1.08 21.35
N VAL A 181 -0.95 0.15 20.92
CA VAL A 181 -0.86 1.37 21.74
C VAL A 181 -2.17 1.53 22.50
N LYS A 182 -2.15 1.21 23.80
CA LYS A 182 -3.37 1.13 24.64
C LYS A 182 -3.96 2.51 25.01
N ASP A 183 -3.16 3.57 24.95
CA ASP A 183 -3.57 4.93 25.32
C ASP A 183 -4.28 5.69 24.18
N ILE A 184 -4.80 4.97 23.17
CA ILE A 184 -5.67 5.49 22.14
C ILE A 184 -7.12 5.18 22.51
N GLU A 185 -7.97 6.20 22.59
CA GLU A 185 -9.41 6.02 22.78
C GLU A 185 -10.10 5.91 21.42
N VAL A 186 -10.70 4.75 21.09
CA VAL A 186 -11.43 4.54 19.83
C VAL A 186 -12.79 5.24 19.88
N LYS A 187 -13.08 6.04 18.85
CA LYS A 187 -14.31 6.84 18.72
C LYS A 187 -14.91 6.68 17.32
N ARG A 188 -16.14 7.15 17.12
CA ARG A 188 -16.73 7.30 15.80
C ARG A 188 -16.04 8.44 15.03
N LEU A 189 -16.09 8.40 13.71
CA LEU A 189 -15.48 9.43 12.85
C LEU A 189 -15.93 10.84 13.26
N GLU A 190 -17.23 11.06 13.38
CA GLU A 190 -17.78 12.36 13.70
C GLU A 190 -17.31 12.88 15.09
N GLU A 191 -17.27 12.00 16.08
CA GLU A 191 -16.77 12.35 17.43
C GLU A 191 -15.28 12.71 17.38
N THR A 192 -14.51 12.01 16.53
CA THR A 192 -13.08 12.30 16.33
C THR A 192 -12.88 13.67 15.70
N LEU A 193 -13.66 14.01 14.66
CA LEU A 193 -13.60 15.32 13.98
C LEU A 193 -13.94 16.47 14.94
N LEU A 194 -15.00 16.33 15.73
CA LEU A 194 -15.46 17.35 16.67
C LEU A 194 -14.48 17.59 17.82
N ALA A 195 -13.85 16.53 18.34
CA ALA A 195 -13.03 16.61 19.54
C ALA A 195 -11.56 16.99 19.30
N ALA A 196 -11.02 16.70 18.13
CA ALA A 196 -9.60 16.84 17.84
C ALA A 196 -9.16 18.29 17.62
N ASP A 197 -7.95 18.61 18.07
CA ASP A 197 -7.23 19.84 17.73
C ASP A 197 -6.33 19.64 16.50
N VAL A 198 -5.93 18.39 16.26
CA VAL A 198 -5.20 17.96 15.05
C VAL A 198 -5.84 16.69 14.54
N ILE A 199 -6.16 16.61 13.26
CA ILE A 199 -6.60 15.41 12.58
C ILE A 199 -5.45 14.91 11.70
N SER A 200 -5.15 13.61 11.74
CA SER A 200 -4.16 12.97 10.86
C SER A 200 -4.72 11.71 10.22
N LEU A 201 -4.55 11.61 8.89
CA LEU A 201 -5.09 10.52 8.09
C LEU A 201 -4.05 9.42 7.89
N HIS A 202 -4.46 8.15 8.08
CA HIS A 202 -3.62 6.95 7.93
C HIS A 202 -4.39 5.79 7.30
N LEU A 203 -5.20 6.10 6.29
CA LEU A 203 -6.04 5.16 5.55
C LEU A 203 -5.49 4.86 4.16
N PRO A 204 -5.78 3.68 3.58
CA PRO A 204 -5.61 3.46 2.15
C PRO A 204 -6.64 4.27 1.36
N ARG A 205 -6.35 4.52 0.08
CA ARG A 205 -7.33 5.06 -0.87
C ARG A 205 -8.16 3.91 -1.43
N THR A 206 -9.45 3.94 -1.18
CA THR A 206 -10.48 3.02 -1.70
C THR A 206 -11.68 3.83 -2.17
N GLU A 207 -12.68 3.18 -2.75
CA GLU A 207 -13.94 3.85 -3.10
C GLU A 207 -14.61 4.47 -1.87
N ASP A 208 -14.60 3.79 -0.72
CA ASP A 208 -15.20 4.24 0.53
C ASP A 208 -14.43 5.38 1.22
N THR A 209 -13.14 5.53 0.93
CA THR A 209 -12.28 6.54 1.54
C THR A 209 -11.99 7.73 0.62
N LEU A 210 -12.44 7.66 -0.64
CA LEU A 210 -12.29 8.75 -1.59
C LEU A 210 -13.09 9.97 -1.13
N ASN A 211 -12.42 11.14 -1.00
CA ASN A 211 -12.97 12.38 -0.49
C ASN A 211 -13.65 12.23 0.90
N LEU A 212 -13.13 11.31 1.73
CA LEU A 212 -13.63 11.10 3.09
C LEU A 212 -13.65 12.41 3.91
N ILE A 213 -12.70 13.29 3.65
CA ILE A 213 -12.67 14.65 4.22
C ILE A 213 -12.98 15.63 3.10
N SER A 214 -14.17 16.16 3.13
CA SER A 214 -14.73 17.15 2.20
C SER A 214 -15.32 18.33 2.98
N ALA A 215 -16.00 19.27 2.35
CA ALA A 215 -16.53 20.46 3.02
C ALA A 215 -17.36 20.13 4.28
N PRO A 216 -18.29 19.14 4.28
CA PRO A 216 -19.06 18.80 5.47
C PRO A 216 -18.22 18.31 6.66
N GLU A 217 -17.13 17.56 6.41
CA GLU A 217 -16.23 17.07 7.46
C GLU A 217 -15.34 18.19 7.98
N LEU A 218 -14.84 19.07 7.10
CA LEU A 218 -14.06 20.24 7.48
C LEU A 218 -14.88 21.22 8.34
N GLU A 219 -16.17 21.40 8.07
CA GLU A 219 -17.08 22.23 8.87
C GLU A 219 -17.35 21.68 10.27
N LYS A 220 -17.24 20.36 10.48
CA LYS A 220 -17.36 19.71 11.79
C LYS A 220 -16.11 19.89 12.66
N MET A 221 -14.97 20.18 12.06
CA MET A 221 -13.73 20.39 12.80
C MET A 221 -13.77 21.72 13.58
N LYS A 222 -12.95 21.81 14.63
CA LYS A 222 -12.76 23.08 15.33
C LYS A 222 -12.12 24.11 14.37
N SER A 223 -12.52 25.37 14.46
CA SER A 223 -11.88 26.45 13.67
C SER A 223 -10.38 26.63 13.98
N SER A 224 -9.94 26.15 15.14
CA SER A 224 -8.53 26.09 15.54
C SER A 224 -7.83 24.78 15.11
N ALA A 225 -8.54 23.85 14.48
CA ALA A 225 -7.99 22.53 14.16
C ALA A 225 -7.02 22.57 12.97
N MET A 226 -6.10 21.64 12.96
CA MET A 226 -5.15 21.40 11.87
C MET A 226 -5.41 20.02 11.24
N LEU A 227 -5.26 19.93 9.91
CA LEU A 227 -5.40 18.66 9.16
C LEU A 227 -4.05 18.22 8.57
N ILE A 228 -3.67 16.96 8.77
CA ILE A 228 -2.43 16.37 8.27
C ILE A 228 -2.78 15.20 7.34
N ASN A 229 -2.27 15.22 6.11
CA ASN A 229 -2.40 14.09 5.18
C ASN A 229 -1.03 13.69 4.63
N CYS A 230 -0.47 12.63 5.19
CA CYS A 230 0.74 11.92 4.72
C CYS A 230 0.39 10.48 4.28
N ALA A 231 -0.90 10.19 4.03
CA ALA A 231 -1.36 8.84 3.70
C ALA A 231 -1.49 8.63 2.19
N ARG A 232 -2.57 9.18 1.60
CA ARG A 232 -2.86 9.10 0.16
C ARG A 232 -3.55 10.36 -0.35
N GLY A 233 -3.22 10.73 -1.59
CA GLY A 233 -4.01 11.71 -2.34
C GLY A 233 -5.42 11.21 -2.60
N GLY A 234 -6.40 12.13 -2.63
CA GLY A 234 -7.80 11.81 -2.82
C GLY A 234 -8.57 11.41 -1.55
N LEU A 235 -7.92 11.24 -0.39
CA LEU A 235 -8.61 11.10 0.91
C LEU A 235 -9.27 12.41 1.33
N VAL A 236 -8.65 13.51 0.97
CA VAL A 236 -9.17 14.88 1.18
C VAL A 236 -9.55 15.47 -0.16
N ASN A 237 -10.72 16.09 -0.24
CA ASN A 237 -11.07 16.91 -1.39
C ASN A 237 -10.21 18.17 -1.37
N GLU A 238 -9.29 18.29 -2.34
CA GLU A 238 -8.27 19.36 -2.37
C GLU A 238 -8.88 20.74 -2.59
N SER A 239 -9.96 20.84 -3.38
CA SER A 239 -10.67 22.10 -3.62
C SER A 239 -11.43 22.58 -2.39
N ASP A 240 -12.09 21.66 -1.68
CA ASP A 240 -12.81 21.95 -0.44
C ASP A 240 -11.81 22.37 0.66
N LEU A 241 -10.68 21.67 0.77
CA LEU A 241 -9.62 22.00 1.73
C LEU A 241 -9.05 23.41 1.45
N ALA A 242 -8.73 23.74 0.18
CA ALA A 242 -8.23 25.06 -0.19
C ALA A 242 -9.25 26.15 0.15
N THR A 243 -10.53 25.91 -0.11
CA THR A 243 -11.63 26.82 0.24
C THR A 243 -11.77 27.00 1.74
N ALA A 244 -11.73 25.91 2.51
CA ALA A 244 -11.80 25.93 3.98
C ALA A 244 -10.66 26.72 4.60
N LEU A 245 -9.43 26.53 4.11
CA LEU A 245 -8.24 27.25 4.57
C LEU A 245 -8.33 28.74 4.24
N ASN A 246 -8.73 29.10 3.03
CA ASN A 246 -8.84 30.49 2.58
C ASN A 246 -9.92 31.27 3.36
N ASN A 247 -10.98 30.58 3.78
CA ASN A 247 -12.10 31.14 4.55
C ASN A 247 -11.91 31.01 6.07
N GLY A 248 -10.85 30.35 6.55
CA GLY A 248 -10.58 30.17 7.98
C GLY A 248 -11.55 29.21 8.67
N VAL A 249 -12.10 28.23 7.97
CA VAL A 249 -12.94 27.16 8.53
C VAL A 249 -12.11 26.30 9.49
N ILE A 250 -10.87 25.99 9.10
CA ILE A 250 -9.85 25.36 9.96
C ILE A 250 -8.58 26.22 9.99
N ALA A 251 -7.74 26.01 11.00
CA ALA A 251 -6.56 26.84 11.22
C ALA A 251 -5.43 26.61 10.19
N GLY A 252 -5.28 25.39 9.69
CA GLY A 252 -4.22 25.07 8.74
C GLY A 252 -4.23 23.62 8.32
N ALA A 253 -3.40 23.30 7.31
CA ALA A 253 -3.19 21.92 6.88
C ALA A 253 -1.72 21.65 6.53
N ALA A 254 -1.32 20.36 6.58
CA ALA A 254 -0.06 19.90 6.01
C ALA A 254 -0.33 18.67 5.13
N VAL A 255 0.14 18.72 3.88
CA VAL A 255 -0.19 17.73 2.85
C VAL A 255 1.10 17.28 2.16
N ASP A 256 1.33 15.98 2.17
CA ASP A 256 2.48 15.32 1.54
C ASP A 256 2.10 14.56 0.26
N VAL A 257 0.80 14.31 0.06
CA VAL A 257 0.27 13.43 -1.00
C VAL A 257 -0.90 14.08 -1.74
N TYR A 258 -1.02 13.86 -3.04
CA TYR A 258 -1.95 14.57 -3.91
C TYR A 258 -2.75 13.61 -4.79
N THR A 259 -3.91 14.06 -5.23
CA THR A 259 -4.79 13.28 -6.13
C THR A 259 -4.09 12.97 -7.45
N SER A 260 -3.25 13.91 -7.94
CA SER A 260 -2.39 13.73 -9.10
C SER A 260 -0.94 14.09 -8.72
N GLU A 261 -0.02 13.17 -8.97
CA GLU A 261 1.41 13.33 -8.74
C GLU A 261 2.18 13.02 -10.05
N PRO A 262 3.12 13.88 -10.49
CA PRO A 262 3.51 15.18 -9.91
C PRO A 262 2.40 16.22 -9.92
N VAL A 263 2.46 17.16 -8.97
CA VAL A 263 1.47 18.22 -8.79
C VAL A 263 1.53 19.23 -9.95
N VAL A 264 0.41 19.42 -10.65
CA VAL A 264 0.22 20.44 -11.68
C VAL A 264 -1.13 21.11 -11.44
N ASP A 265 -1.16 22.43 -11.40
CA ASP A 265 -2.39 23.26 -11.24
C ASP A 265 -3.29 22.85 -10.05
N ASN A 266 -2.67 22.51 -8.91
CA ASN A 266 -3.38 22.07 -7.72
C ASN A 266 -3.85 23.26 -6.87
N PRO A 267 -5.13 23.30 -6.42
CA PRO A 267 -5.68 24.42 -5.65
C PRO A 267 -4.97 24.63 -4.29
N LEU A 268 -4.32 23.62 -3.74
CA LEU A 268 -3.60 23.71 -2.48
C LEU A 268 -2.33 24.57 -2.56
N VAL A 269 -1.72 24.69 -3.74
CA VAL A 269 -0.46 25.45 -3.91
C VAL A 269 -0.66 26.95 -3.59
N GLY A 270 -1.87 27.48 -3.80
CA GLY A 270 -2.21 28.87 -3.49
C GLY A 270 -2.97 29.08 -2.17
N ALA A 271 -3.22 28.00 -1.41
CA ALA A 271 -4.02 28.08 -0.19
C ALA A 271 -3.23 28.70 0.99
N LYS A 272 -3.95 29.36 1.91
CA LYS A 272 -3.38 29.96 3.12
C LYS A 272 -3.08 28.89 4.17
N ASN A 273 -2.12 29.16 5.04
CA ASN A 273 -1.81 28.34 6.22
C ASN A 273 -1.62 26.85 5.89
N ILE A 274 -0.91 26.57 4.82
CA ILE A 274 -0.63 25.19 4.39
C ILE A 274 0.86 24.91 4.32
N VAL A 275 1.26 23.71 4.68
CA VAL A 275 2.60 23.14 4.48
C VAL A 275 2.48 22.04 3.43
N LEU A 276 3.26 22.12 2.36
CA LEU A 276 3.24 21.15 1.26
C LEU A 276 4.61 20.50 1.12
N THR A 277 4.63 19.19 0.93
CA THR A 277 5.84 18.41 0.62
C THR A 277 5.58 17.44 -0.53
N PRO A 278 6.60 17.10 -1.35
CA PRO A 278 6.43 16.31 -2.57
C PRO A 278 6.55 14.80 -2.29
N HIS A 279 5.61 14.24 -1.50
CA HIS A 279 5.50 12.82 -1.17
C HIS A 279 6.78 12.25 -0.53
N LEU A 280 7.18 12.83 0.59
CA LEU A 280 8.42 12.51 1.31
C LEU A 280 8.23 11.49 2.45
N GLY A 281 7.02 11.05 2.75
CA GLY A 281 6.72 10.20 3.90
C GLY A 281 7.59 8.94 4.03
N ALA A 282 8.04 8.35 2.91
CA ALA A 282 8.96 7.21 2.89
C ALA A 282 10.37 7.56 2.43
N SER A 283 10.70 8.84 2.24
CA SER A 283 11.96 9.29 1.63
C SER A 283 13.08 9.41 2.66
N THR A 284 13.44 8.32 3.32
CA THR A 284 14.61 8.20 4.19
C THR A 284 15.55 7.09 3.70
N ARG A 285 16.81 7.13 4.11
CA ARG A 285 17.79 6.09 3.76
C ARG A 285 17.39 4.75 4.34
N GLU A 286 16.98 4.74 5.59
CA GLU A 286 16.55 3.56 6.34
C GLU A 286 15.32 2.91 5.70
N ALA A 287 14.29 3.69 5.36
CA ALA A 287 13.13 3.16 4.64
C ALA A 287 13.53 2.60 3.27
N GLY A 288 14.38 3.33 2.53
CA GLY A 288 14.88 2.88 1.23
C GLY A 288 15.60 1.55 1.28
N GLU A 289 16.47 1.35 2.28
CA GLU A 289 17.19 0.10 2.51
C GLU A 289 16.26 -1.02 2.97
N ASN A 290 15.42 -0.76 3.98
CA ASN A 290 14.49 -1.74 4.52
C ASN A 290 13.53 -2.30 3.46
N VAL A 291 12.90 -1.43 2.66
CA VAL A 291 11.96 -1.90 1.61
C VAL A 291 12.69 -2.65 0.49
N ALA A 292 13.95 -2.26 0.17
CA ALA A 292 14.75 -2.93 -0.85
C ALA A 292 15.13 -4.35 -0.44
N VAL A 293 15.66 -4.52 0.77
CA VAL A 293 16.03 -5.83 1.32
C VAL A 293 14.78 -6.71 1.46
N GLN A 294 13.67 -6.14 1.98
CA GLN A 294 12.45 -6.89 2.18
C GLN A 294 11.85 -7.40 0.86
N VAL A 295 11.72 -6.55 -0.17
CA VAL A 295 11.15 -6.96 -1.46
C VAL A 295 12.04 -7.97 -2.18
N ALA A 296 13.36 -7.78 -2.13
CA ALA A 296 14.33 -8.69 -2.71
C ALA A 296 14.26 -10.08 -2.05
N THR A 297 14.17 -10.11 -0.71
CA THR A 297 14.02 -11.35 0.05
C THR A 297 12.73 -12.08 -0.32
N GLN A 298 11.61 -11.37 -0.39
CA GLN A 298 10.31 -11.94 -0.76
C GLN A 298 10.32 -12.54 -2.18
N LEU A 299 10.88 -11.82 -3.16
CA LEU A 299 10.98 -12.35 -4.53
C LEU A 299 11.91 -13.57 -4.59
N LYS A 300 13.06 -13.51 -3.91
CA LYS A 300 13.97 -14.64 -3.83
C LYS A 300 13.26 -15.86 -3.22
N GLU A 301 12.61 -15.71 -2.07
CA GLU A 301 11.90 -16.78 -1.39
C GLU A 301 10.80 -17.38 -2.28
N TYR A 302 10.04 -16.55 -2.99
CA TYR A 302 9.02 -17.06 -3.90
C TYR A 302 9.62 -17.74 -5.13
N LEU A 303 10.57 -17.11 -5.79
CA LEU A 303 11.07 -17.63 -7.05
C LEU A 303 11.99 -18.88 -6.86
N ILE A 304 12.66 -19.01 -5.73
CA ILE A 304 13.59 -20.14 -5.48
C ILE A 304 12.96 -21.20 -4.59
N ASP A 305 12.31 -20.77 -3.50
CA ASP A 305 11.85 -21.64 -2.42
C ASP A 305 10.32 -21.87 -2.46
N ASP A 306 9.64 -21.29 -3.44
CA ASP A 306 8.16 -21.31 -3.61
C ASP A 306 7.40 -20.81 -2.36
N HIS A 307 8.04 -19.92 -1.60
CA HIS A 307 7.52 -19.37 -0.37
C HIS A 307 6.97 -17.96 -0.56
N LEU A 308 5.65 -17.81 -0.40
CA LEU A 308 4.93 -16.54 -0.54
C LEU A 308 4.86 -15.78 0.79
N SER A 309 5.05 -14.46 0.73
CA SER A 309 4.88 -13.55 1.87
C SER A 309 4.39 -12.16 1.40
N ASN A 310 3.57 -11.49 2.22
CA ASN A 310 3.04 -10.14 1.97
C ASN A 310 2.41 -9.96 0.58
N THR A 311 1.64 -10.93 0.14
CA THR A 311 0.94 -10.90 -1.14
C THR A 311 -0.34 -10.06 -1.05
N ILE A 312 -0.63 -9.32 -2.13
CA ILE A 312 -1.80 -8.43 -2.22
C ILE A 312 -2.99 -9.12 -2.88
N ASN A 313 -2.73 -9.98 -3.86
CA ASN A 313 -3.77 -10.58 -4.70
C ASN A 313 -3.95 -12.08 -4.49
N LEU A 314 -3.51 -12.61 -3.35
CA LEU A 314 -3.81 -14.00 -2.99
C LEU A 314 -5.17 -14.07 -2.28
N PRO A 315 -6.02 -15.06 -2.57
CA PRO A 315 -7.35 -15.21 -1.95
C PRO A 315 -7.30 -15.80 -0.52
N ILE A 316 -6.22 -15.58 0.21
CA ILE A 316 -5.95 -16.11 1.55
C ILE A 316 -5.49 -14.96 2.44
N SER A 317 -6.15 -14.81 3.58
CA SER A 317 -5.83 -13.74 4.55
C SER A 317 -4.60 -14.03 5.41
N ASP A 318 -4.31 -15.32 5.67
CA ASP A 318 -3.17 -15.76 6.48
C ASP A 318 -2.27 -16.73 5.69
N MET A 319 -1.06 -16.27 5.37
CA MET A 319 -0.08 -17.05 4.62
C MET A 319 0.48 -18.25 5.40
N SER A 320 0.36 -18.27 6.73
CA SER A 320 0.80 -19.41 7.56
C SER A 320 -0.02 -20.66 7.26
N ILE A 321 -1.27 -20.49 6.78
CA ILE A 321 -2.15 -21.56 6.35
C ILE A 321 -1.50 -22.42 5.24
N LEU A 322 -0.87 -21.79 4.25
CA LEU A 322 -0.25 -22.52 3.14
C LEU A 322 0.85 -23.50 3.60
N LYS A 323 1.62 -23.11 4.62
CA LYS A 323 2.63 -24.01 5.21
C LYS A 323 1.98 -25.21 5.92
N THR A 324 0.89 -24.94 6.64
CA THR A 324 0.15 -25.96 7.39
C THR A 324 -0.52 -26.98 6.48
N ILE A 325 -1.09 -26.53 5.34
CA ILE A 325 -1.84 -27.39 4.42
C ILE A 325 -1.04 -27.84 3.18
N GLY A 326 0.28 -27.65 3.14
CA GLY A 326 1.12 -27.96 1.96
C GLY A 326 0.90 -29.37 1.41
N GLY A 327 0.89 -30.40 2.26
CA GLY A 327 0.57 -31.78 1.85
C GLY A 327 -0.86 -31.96 1.32
N SER A 328 -1.82 -31.20 1.86
CA SER A 328 -3.21 -31.20 1.38
C SER A 328 -3.35 -30.49 0.03
N LEU A 329 -2.56 -29.43 -0.23
CA LEU A 329 -2.51 -28.76 -1.54
C LEU A 329 -1.95 -29.74 -2.60
N GLU A 330 -0.83 -30.41 -2.30
CA GLU A 330 -0.26 -31.40 -3.21
C GLU A 330 -1.26 -32.53 -3.53
N LEU A 331 -1.99 -33.01 -2.52
CA LEU A 331 -3.02 -34.01 -2.70
C LEU A 331 -4.17 -33.46 -3.57
N ALA A 332 -4.64 -32.23 -3.32
CA ALA A 332 -5.69 -31.59 -4.08
C ALA A 332 -5.31 -31.45 -5.57
N TYR A 333 -4.08 -31.01 -5.86
CA TYR A 333 -3.54 -30.96 -7.22
C TYR A 333 -3.56 -32.35 -7.90
N LYS A 334 -3.04 -33.38 -7.23
CA LYS A 334 -2.99 -34.75 -7.76
C LYS A 334 -4.39 -35.32 -8.00
N LEU A 335 -5.34 -35.09 -7.09
CA LEU A 335 -6.74 -35.50 -7.27
C LEU A 335 -7.37 -34.77 -8.47
N GLY A 336 -7.08 -33.46 -8.65
CA GLY A 336 -7.49 -32.70 -9.83
C GLY A 336 -6.91 -33.28 -11.11
N SER A 337 -5.60 -33.50 -11.15
CA SER A 337 -4.89 -34.06 -12.32
C SER A 337 -5.40 -35.46 -12.67
N LEU A 338 -5.78 -36.28 -11.69
CA LEU A 338 -6.40 -37.59 -11.93
C LEU A 338 -7.76 -37.49 -12.63
N GLN A 339 -8.53 -36.42 -12.40
CA GLN A 339 -9.83 -36.20 -13.05
C GLN A 339 -9.66 -35.82 -14.56
N HIS A 340 -8.54 -35.25 -14.94
CA HIS A 340 -8.30 -34.81 -16.30
C HIS A 340 -8.52 -35.90 -17.36
N PRO A 341 -7.89 -37.08 -17.29
CA PRO A 341 -8.08 -38.15 -18.27
C PRO A 341 -9.44 -38.85 -18.15
N LEU A 342 -10.11 -38.75 -16.99
CA LEU A 342 -11.39 -39.42 -16.74
C LEU A 342 -12.59 -38.67 -17.34
N HIS A 343 -12.49 -37.37 -17.55
CA HIS A 343 -13.56 -36.52 -18.07
C HIS A 343 -13.16 -35.85 -19.38
N GLN A 344 -13.60 -36.39 -20.50
CA GLN A 344 -13.35 -35.83 -21.84
C GLN A 344 -14.37 -34.73 -22.22
N ALA A 345 -15.50 -34.62 -21.49
CA ALA A 345 -16.51 -33.60 -21.74
C ALA A 345 -16.22 -32.29 -21.02
N GLY A 346 -16.94 -31.21 -21.37
CA GLY A 346 -16.83 -29.92 -20.71
C GLY A 346 -17.21 -29.98 -19.23
N ILE A 347 -16.48 -29.25 -18.39
CA ILE A 347 -16.69 -29.17 -16.93
C ILE A 347 -17.66 -28.03 -16.67
N LYS A 348 -18.75 -28.31 -15.91
CA LYS A 348 -19.73 -27.31 -15.48
C LYS A 348 -19.55 -26.87 -14.03
N SER A 349 -19.09 -27.79 -13.19
CA SER A 349 -18.86 -27.49 -11.78
C SER A 349 -17.83 -28.44 -11.18
N ILE A 350 -17.14 -27.97 -10.16
CA ILE A 350 -16.21 -28.74 -9.34
C ILE A 350 -16.63 -28.56 -7.89
N ARG A 351 -16.76 -29.69 -7.18
CA ARG A 351 -17.06 -29.67 -5.75
C ARG A 351 -15.98 -30.41 -4.99
N LEU A 352 -15.36 -29.72 -4.03
CA LEU A 352 -14.43 -30.29 -3.08
C LEU A 352 -15.11 -30.48 -1.73
N SER A 353 -14.95 -31.67 -1.14
CA SER A 353 -15.34 -31.94 0.25
C SER A 353 -14.07 -32.13 1.07
N TYR A 354 -13.92 -31.37 2.13
CA TYR A 354 -12.75 -31.39 3.01
C TYR A 354 -13.19 -31.50 4.48
N ASN A 355 -12.59 -32.40 5.21
CA ASN A 355 -12.82 -32.54 6.65
C ASN A 355 -11.68 -31.86 7.43
N GLY A 356 -11.84 -30.56 7.66
CA GLY A 356 -10.89 -29.69 8.32
C GLY A 356 -11.42 -28.24 8.40
N ASP A 357 -10.54 -27.27 8.67
CA ASP A 357 -10.94 -25.89 8.86
C ASP A 357 -11.47 -25.26 7.56
N ALA A 358 -12.55 -24.51 7.69
CA ALA A 358 -13.28 -23.93 6.55
C ALA A 358 -12.42 -22.97 5.70
N GLU A 359 -11.47 -22.28 6.31
CA GLU A 359 -10.55 -21.37 5.63
C GLU A 359 -9.59 -22.07 4.66
N HIS A 360 -9.35 -23.37 4.85
CA HIS A 360 -8.51 -24.18 3.96
C HIS A 360 -9.23 -24.60 2.66
N ILE A 361 -10.54 -24.52 2.60
CA ILE A 361 -11.33 -25.06 1.48
C ILE A 361 -11.01 -24.33 0.17
N LYS A 362 -10.95 -23.00 0.18
CA LYS A 362 -10.70 -22.20 -1.05
C LYS A 362 -9.33 -22.51 -1.67
N PRO A 363 -8.21 -22.47 -0.93
CA PRO A 363 -6.92 -22.86 -1.48
C PRO A 363 -6.92 -24.27 -2.08
N LEU A 364 -7.48 -25.24 -1.36
CA LEU A 364 -7.54 -26.64 -1.84
C LEU A 364 -8.40 -26.78 -3.11
N LEU A 365 -9.53 -26.08 -3.17
CA LEU A 365 -10.41 -26.10 -4.35
C LEU A 365 -9.74 -25.49 -5.58
N TYR A 366 -9.04 -24.36 -5.41
CA TYR A 366 -8.32 -23.70 -6.50
C TYR A 366 -7.14 -24.53 -6.99
N THR A 367 -6.41 -25.18 -6.09
CA THR A 367 -5.33 -26.11 -6.47
C THR A 367 -5.87 -27.38 -7.14
N ALA A 368 -7.02 -27.89 -6.72
CA ALA A 368 -7.67 -29.02 -7.42
C ALA A 368 -8.13 -28.59 -8.84
N PHE A 369 -8.67 -27.38 -9.01
CA PHE A 369 -9.02 -26.81 -10.30
C PHE A 369 -7.79 -26.66 -11.22
N GLU A 370 -6.69 -26.15 -10.69
CA GLU A 370 -5.39 -26.09 -11.39
C GLU A 370 -4.99 -27.47 -11.94
N GLY A 371 -5.03 -28.51 -11.09
CA GLY A 371 -4.73 -29.87 -11.51
C GLY A 371 -5.68 -30.41 -12.60
N ILE A 372 -6.97 -30.11 -12.53
CA ILE A 372 -7.96 -30.52 -13.56
C ILE A 372 -7.68 -29.85 -14.90
N MET A 373 -7.22 -28.60 -14.86
CA MET A 373 -7.06 -27.76 -16.05
C MET A 373 -5.66 -27.83 -16.64
N HIS A 374 -4.71 -28.53 -16.02
CA HIS A 374 -3.29 -28.53 -16.33
C HIS A 374 -2.97 -28.64 -17.83
N ASP A 375 -3.60 -29.55 -18.58
CA ASP A 375 -3.37 -29.71 -20.01
C ASP A 375 -4.54 -29.21 -20.88
N ARG A 376 -5.47 -28.45 -20.30
CA ARG A 376 -6.69 -27.94 -20.97
C ARG A 376 -6.69 -26.43 -21.18
N PHE A 377 -5.66 -25.77 -20.71
CA PHE A 377 -5.57 -24.33 -20.74
C PHE A 377 -4.22 -23.85 -21.26
N ASP A 378 -4.26 -23.01 -22.31
CA ASP A 378 -3.05 -22.36 -22.83
C ASP A 378 -2.72 -21.15 -21.93
N GLY A 379 -2.06 -21.39 -20.82
CA GLY A 379 -1.68 -20.36 -19.85
C GLY A 379 -1.37 -20.95 -18.48
N ILE A 380 -1.01 -20.08 -17.54
CA ILE A 380 -0.72 -20.47 -16.16
C ILE A 380 -2.02 -20.37 -15.35
N ILE A 381 -2.40 -21.47 -14.71
CA ILE A 381 -3.42 -21.47 -13.64
C ILE A 381 -2.71 -21.68 -12.31
N ASN A 382 -3.06 -20.92 -11.31
CA ASN A 382 -2.54 -21.04 -9.95
C ASN A 382 -3.58 -20.53 -8.93
N LEU A 383 -3.24 -20.53 -7.64
CA LEU A 383 -4.11 -20.07 -6.56
C LEU A 383 -4.65 -18.65 -6.77
N ILE A 384 -3.96 -17.80 -7.53
CA ILE A 384 -4.28 -16.39 -7.71
C ILE A 384 -5.41 -16.20 -8.71
N ASN A 385 -5.32 -16.87 -9.89
CA ASN A 385 -6.24 -16.67 -11.01
C ASN A 385 -7.29 -17.77 -11.17
N ALA A 386 -7.20 -18.87 -10.42
CA ALA A 386 -8.10 -20.02 -10.54
C ALA A 386 -9.58 -19.63 -10.51
N LYS A 387 -9.99 -18.75 -9.58
CA LYS A 387 -11.36 -18.26 -9.48
C LYS A 387 -11.79 -17.50 -10.72
N SER A 388 -11.01 -16.52 -11.15
CA SER A 388 -11.31 -15.68 -12.32
C SER A 388 -11.40 -16.53 -13.61
N ILE A 389 -10.49 -17.49 -13.78
CA ILE A 389 -10.52 -18.40 -14.94
C ILE A 389 -11.75 -19.30 -14.89
N ALA A 390 -12.12 -19.84 -13.74
CA ALA A 390 -13.33 -20.65 -13.61
C ALA A 390 -14.59 -19.83 -13.97
N GLU A 391 -14.73 -18.62 -13.42
CA GLU A 391 -15.85 -17.71 -13.71
C GLU A 391 -15.93 -17.34 -15.19
N SER A 392 -14.81 -16.98 -15.82
CA SER A 392 -14.75 -16.64 -17.26
C SER A 392 -15.18 -17.80 -18.18
N ARG A 393 -15.05 -19.04 -17.71
CA ARG A 393 -15.44 -20.26 -18.42
C ARG A 393 -16.79 -20.83 -18.00
N GLY A 394 -17.51 -20.15 -17.11
CA GLY A 394 -18.80 -20.60 -16.60
C GLY A 394 -18.72 -21.87 -15.76
N ILE A 395 -17.57 -22.13 -15.11
CA ILE A 395 -17.34 -23.28 -14.24
C ILE A 395 -17.61 -22.83 -12.79
N ALA A 396 -18.56 -23.47 -12.12
CA ALA A 396 -18.84 -23.23 -10.71
C ALA A 396 -17.84 -23.99 -9.82
N LEU A 397 -17.18 -23.28 -8.91
CA LEU A 397 -16.28 -23.83 -7.91
C LEU A 397 -16.94 -23.84 -6.52
#